data_6be759f518a37ef88738667a0683e09a
#
_entry.id   6be759f518a37ef88738667a0683e09a
#
_cell.length_a   1.000
_cell.length_b   1.000
_cell.length_c   1.000
_cell.angle_alpha   90.00
_cell.angle_beta   90.00
_cell.angle_gamma   90.00
#
_symmetry.space_group_name_H-M   'P 1'
#
loop_
_entity.id
_entity.type
_entity.pdbx_description
1 polymer ?
#
loop_
_entity_poly.entity_id
_entity_poly.type
_entity_poly.pdbx_seq_one_letter_code
_entity_poly.pdbx_strand_id
1 'polypeptide(L)'
;MFAIIGAMSLLAWALLIFNMPETVTSQGRGFRPGEVFSEFVRAFKQPVVLTGALALSFSNLPIITWVALSPVILIDDGGMSRGAYAWTQVPVFGGVIIASIIVARFIKEPTSPRFIWRTIPIQLTGLLVLLAGNIAWPHTWWWSVSGTSLYALGTGLLFPVLFRFALFSHSLPKGTVSATINIVALSFMAASVEVARWVYFQAGGRIAFHCLALIAGIVVIMLVSRLLKLRQQHLLQPA
;
A
#
# COMPACT_ATOMS: atom_id res chain seq x y z
N MET A 1 -13.82 -4.57 22.58
CA MET A 1 -13.10 -4.79 21.31
C MET A 1 -11.58 -4.63 21.49
N PHE A 2 -11.08 -3.54 22.04
CA PHE A 2 -9.63 -3.32 22.23
C PHE A 2 -8.93 -4.36 23.11
N ALA A 3 -9.59 -4.88 24.15
CA ALA A 3 -9.04 -5.94 25.01
C ALA A 3 -8.77 -7.25 24.25
N ILE A 4 -9.62 -7.62 23.29
CA ILE A 4 -9.45 -8.81 22.47
C ILE A 4 -8.23 -8.65 21.57
N ILE A 5 -8.09 -7.48 20.92
CA ILE A 5 -6.93 -7.16 20.08
C ILE A 5 -5.65 -7.18 20.91
N GLY A 6 -5.67 -6.59 22.11
CA GLY A 6 -4.56 -6.62 23.05
C GLY A 6 -4.17 -8.03 23.46
N ALA A 7 -5.14 -8.87 23.82
CA ALA A 7 -4.89 -10.27 24.18
C ALA A 7 -4.29 -11.08 23.01
N MET A 8 -4.81 -10.91 21.79
CA MET A 8 -4.25 -11.54 20.60
C MET A 8 -2.83 -11.07 20.30
N SER A 9 -2.53 -9.79 20.50
CA SER A 9 -1.18 -9.24 20.31
C SER A 9 -0.19 -9.81 21.33
N LEU A 10 -0.60 -9.94 22.59
CA LEU A 10 0.21 -10.57 23.65
C LEU A 10 0.46 -12.05 23.36
N LEU A 11 -0.57 -12.77 22.89
CA LEU A 11 -0.43 -14.18 22.50
C LEU A 11 0.55 -14.32 21.32
N ALA A 12 0.41 -13.48 20.28
CA ALA A 12 1.32 -13.49 19.14
C ALA A 12 2.77 -13.16 19.57
N TRP A 13 2.95 -12.19 20.45
CA TRP A 13 4.25 -11.83 21.01
C TRP A 13 4.88 -13.00 21.80
N ALA A 14 4.11 -13.65 22.65
CA ALA A 14 4.58 -14.83 23.40
C ALA A 14 4.98 -15.97 22.44
N LEU A 15 4.14 -16.27 21.44
CA LEU A 15 4.46 -17.30 20.45
C LEU A 15 5.76 -16.98 19.67
N LEU A 16 6.00 -15.72 19.32
CA LEU A 16 7.23 -15.31 18.64
C LEU A 16 8.47 -15.54 19.52
N ILE A 17 8.42 -15.15 20.81
CA ILE A 17 9.56 -15.36 21.72
C ILE A 17 9.94 -16.83 21.83
N PHE A 18 8.95 -17.74 21.95
CA PHE A 18 9.22 -19.16 22.16
C PHE A 18 9.53 -19.94 20.89
N ASN A 19 9.07 -19.49 19.71
CA ASN A 19 9.20 -20.26 18.48
C ASN A 19 10.11 -19.62 17.43
N MET A 20 10.53 -18.36 17.60
CA MET A 20 11.39 -17.70 16.62
C MET A 20 12.85 -18.07 16.86
N PRO A 21 13.49 -18.79 15.92
CA PRO A 21 14.91 -19.12 16.05
C PRO A 21 15.75 -17.84 15.95
N GLU A 22 16.83 -17.78 16.73
CA GLU A 22 17.82 -16.71 16.61
C GLU A 22 18.50 -16.79 15.24
N THR A 23 18.31 -15.76 14.42
CA THR A 23 18.85 -15.69 13.06
C THR A 23 20.14 -14.89 12.98
N VAL A 24 20.56 -14.24 14.08
CA VAL A 24 21.79 -13.48 14.15
C VAL A 24 22.96 -14.42 14.46
N THR A 25 23.73 -14.76 13.45
CA THR A 25 24.91 -15.64 13.56
C THR A 25 26.17 -14.92 14.03
N SER A 26 26.21 -13.59 14.02
CA SER A 26 27.31 -12.79 14.53
C SER A 26 26.97 -12.22 15.90
N GLN A 27 27.86 -12.37 16.87
CA GLN A 27 27.79 -11.63 18.13
C GLN A 27 27.66 -10.13 17.81
N GLY A 28 26.48 -9.58 18.07
CA GLY A 28 26.08 -8.27 17.62
C GLY A 28 27.07 -7.21 18.04
N ARG A 29 27.46 -6.36 17.11
CA ARG A 29 28.02 -5.06 17.46
C ARG A 29 27.06 -4.41 18.43
N GLY A 30 27.53 -4.00 19.61
CA GLY A 30 26.66 -3.37 20.59
C GLY A 30 25.82 -2.25 19.96
N PHE A 31 24.59 -2.10 20.42
CA PHE A 31 23.66 -1.09 19.91
C PHE A 31 24.30 0.31 19.99
N ARG A 32 24.54 0.92 18.83
CA ARG A 32 25.09 2.26 18.70
C ARG A 32 24.05 3.18 18.05
N PRO A 33 23.34 4.00 18.83
CA PRO A 33 22.24 4.84 18.31
C PRO A 33 22.67 5.74 17.15
N GLY A 34 23.89 6.29 17.18
CA GLY A 34 24.42 7.14 16.11
C GLY A 34 24.63 6.41 14.78
N GLU A 35 25.07 5.16 14.81
CA GLU A 35 25.23 4.32 13.61
C GLU A 35 23.85 4.02 13.01
N VAL A 36 22.89 3.61 13.85
CA VAL A 36 21.51 3.33 13.43
C VAL A 36 20.89 4.58 12.80
N PHE A 37 21.00 5.75 13.43
CA PHE A 37 20.49 6.99 12.89
C PHE A 37 21.12 7.34 11.54
N SER A 38 22.46 7.18 11.42
CA SER A 38 23.15 7.42 10.15
C SER A 38 22.69 6.50 9.02
N GLU A 39 22.38 5.22 9.32
CA GLU A 39 21.84 4.28 8.37
C GLU A 39 20.43 4.68 7.90
N PHE A 40 19.56 5.15 8.80
CA PHE A 40 18.26 5.69 8.42
C PHE A 40 18.40 6.91 7.49
N VAL A 41 19.27 7.86 7.83
CA VAL A 41 19.52 9.03 6.96
C VAL A 41 20.03 8.60 5.59
N ARG A 42 20.91 7.60 5.52
CA ARG A 42 21.38 7.03 4.24
C ARG A 42 20.22 6.38 3.48
N ALA A 43 19.37 5.61 4.14
CA ALA A 43 18.22 4.96 3.50
C ALA A 43 17.22 6.00 2.94
N PHE A 44 16.93 7.07 3.68
CA PHE A 44 16.09 8.17 3.20
C PHE A 44 16.71 8.94 2.01
N LYS A 45 18.03 9.06 1.94
CA LYS A 45 18.73 9.71 0.82
C LYS A 45 18.81 8.83 -0.42
N GLN A 46 18.49 7.53 -0.33
CA GLN A 46 18.55 6.62 -1.47
C GLN A 46 17.33 6.79 -2.38
N PRO A 47 17.52 7.23 -3.65
CA PRO A 47 16.41 7.50 -4.56
C PRO A 47 15.53 6.27 -4.81
N VAL A 48 16.13 5.07 -4.86
CA VAL A 48 15.38 3.82 -5.09
C VAL A 48 14.48 3.50 -3.91
N VAL A 49 14.99 3.64 -2.67
CA VAL A 49 14.22 3.37 -1.44
C VAL A 49 13.06 4.35 -1.32
N LEU A 50 13.34 5.65 -1.48
CA LEU A 50 12.33 6.69 -1.34
C LEU A 50 11.27 6.60 -2.46
N THR A 51 11.71 6.41 -3.72
CA THR A 51 10.77 6.26 -4.84
C THR A 51 9.91 5.00 -4.69
N GLY A 52 10.49 3.90 -4.20
CA GLY A 52 9.76 2.66 -3.90
C GLY A 52 8.75 2.85 -2.77
N ALA A 53 9.15 3.50 -1.67
CA ALA A 53 8.26 3.81 -0.55
C ALA A 53 7.09 4.70 -0.97
N LEU A 54 7.34 5.74 -1.77
CA LEU A 54 6.29 6.60 -2.30
C LEU A 54 5.37 5.86 -3.28
N ALA A 55 5.93 5.01 -4.17
CA ALA A 55 5.11 4.20 -5.08
C ALA A 55 4.16 3.26 -4.32
N LEU A 56 4.64 2.63 -3.25
CA LEU A 56 3.82 1.82 -2.35
C LEU A 56 2.74 2.64 -1.65
N SER A 57 3.09 3.82 -1.16
CA SER A 57 2.19 4.73 -0.44
C SER A 57 1.06 5.21 -1.36
N PHE A 58 1.39 5.70 -2.54
CA PHE A 58 0.39 6.17 -3.53
C PHE A 58 -0.45 5.02 -4.09
N SER A 59 0.13 3.82 -4.28
CA SER A 59 -0.63 2.63 -4.68
C SER A 59 -1.68 2.24 -3.63
N ASN A 60 -1.42 2.50 -2.36
CA ASN A 60 -2.35 2.22 -1.26
C ASN A 60 -3.36 3.36 -0.99
N LEU A 61 -3.11 4.56 -1.50
CA LEU A 61 -3.90 5.75 -1.22
C LEU A 61 -5.42 5.58 -1.46
N PRO A 62 -5.90 5.03 -2.59
CA PRO A 62 -7.34 4.84 -2.80
C PRO A 62 -7.97 3.87 -1.80
N ILE A 63 -7.26 2.83 -1.38
CA ILE A 63 -7.78 1.87 -0.39
C ILE A 63 -7.92 2.53 0.97
N ILE A 64 -6.90 3.29 1.40
CA ILE A 64 -6.91 3.99 2.69
C ILE A 64 -7.98 5.08 2.71
N THR A 65 -8.09 5.83 1.62
CA THR A 65 -9.13 6.86 1.45
C THR A 65 -10.52 6.22 1.45
N TRP A 66 -10.68 5.05 0.81
CA TRP A 66 -11.92 4.28 0.87
C TRP A 66 -12.26 3.88 2.31
N VAL A 67 -11.33 3.31 3.05
CA VAL A 67 -11.55 2.92 4.45
C VAL A 67 -11.97 4.12 5.30
N ALA A 68 -11.38 5.29 5.06
CA ALA A 68 -11.68 6.50 5.82
C ALA A 68 -13.04 7.13 5.45
N LEU A 69 -13.38 7.18 4.16
CA LEU A 69 -14.55 7.91 3.67
C LEU A 69 -15.77 7.03 3.36
N SER A 70 -15.59 5.73 3.11
CA SER A 70 -16.72 4.86 2.71
C SER A 70 -17.85 4.77 3.75
N PRO A 71 -17.59 4.80 5.09
CA PRO A 71 -18.71 4.85 6.05
C PRO A 71 -19.56 6.09 5.85
N VAL A 72 -18.93 7.25 5.67
CA VAL A 72 -19.63 8.52 5.49
C VAL A 72 -20.39 8.52 4.15
N ILE A 73 -19.73 8.11 3.06
CA ILE A 73 -20.34 8.07 1.72
C ILE A 73 -21.50 7.09 1.63
N LEU A 74 -21.40 5.92 2.26
CA LEU A 74 -22.37 4.84 2.11
C LEU A 74 -23.45 4.84 3.21
N ILE A 75 -23.07 5.12 4.47
CA ILE A 75 -24.01 5.11 5.60
C ILE A 75 -24.63 6.49 5.77
N ASP A 76 -23.82 7.53 5.99
CA ASP A 76 -24.33 8.85 6.37
C ASP A 76 -25.00 9.56 5.17
N ASP A 77 -24.31 9.63 4.03
CA ASP A 77 -24.82 10.26 2.80
C ASP A 77 -25.74 9.32 2.02
N GLY A 78 -25.44 8.01 1.99
CA GLY A 78 -26.14 7.02 1.19
C GLY A 78 -27.29 6.30 1.90
N GLY A 79 -27.49 6.51 3.19
CA GLY A 79 -28.55 5.87 3.97
C GLY A 79 -28.44 4.35 4.11
N MET A 80 -27.27 3.78 3.83
CA MET A 80 -27.04 2.33 3.91
C MET A 80 -27.01 1.86 5.37
N SER A 81 -27.62 0.71 5.66
CA SER A 81 -27.50 0.12 7.00
C SER A 81 -26.08 -0.33 7.29
N ARG A 82 -25.68 -0.30 8.58
CA ARG A 82 -24.34 -0.74 9.02
C ARG A 82 -24.02 -2.19 8.63
N GLY A 83 -25.03 -3.07 8.64
CA GLY A 83 -24.89 -4.46 8.22
C GLY A 83 -24.62 -4.57 6.72
N ALA A 84 -25.36 -3.84 5.88
CA ALA A 84 -25.13 -3.82 4.44
C ALA A 84 -23.76 -3.23 4.11
N TYR A 85 -23.36 -2.16 4.78
CA TYR A 85 -22.02 -1.58 4.64
C TYR A 85 -20.92 -2.60 4.93
N ALA A 86 -21.03 -3.40 6.00
CA ALA A 86 -20.03 -4.41 6.32
C ALA A 86 -19.82 -5.40 5.17
N TRP A 87 -20.90 -5.81 4.48
CA TRP A 87 -20.81 -6.68 3.31
C TRP A 87 -20.11 -6.04 2.12
N THR A 88 -20.17 -4.72 1.96
CA THR A 88 -19.44 -4.02 0.88
C THR A 88 -17.93 -4.05 1.06
N GLN A 89 -17.43 -4.26 2.27
CA GLN A 89 -16.00 -4.36 2.55
C GLN A 89 -15.43 -5.74 2.16
N VAL A 90 -16.27 -6.78 2.15
CA VAL A 90 -15.83 -8.16 1.84
C VAL A 90 -15.16 -8.26 0.45
N PRO A 91 -15.72 -7.77 -0.66
CA PRO A 91 -15.07 -7.83 -1.96
C PRO A 91 -13.80 -6.95 -2.02
N VAL A 92 -13.76 -5.82 -1.31
CA VAL A 92 -12.58 -4.93 -1.30
C VAL A 92 -11.37 -5.62 -0.65
N PHE A 93 -11.53 -6.11 0.57
CA PHE A 93 -10.45 -6.83 1.27
C PHE A 93 -10.21 -8.22 0.68
N GLY A 94 -11.27 -8.86 0.17
CA GLY A 94 -11.18 -10.11 -0.58
C GLY A 94 -10.27 -9.99 -1.80
N GLY A 95 -10.32 -8.87 -2.53
CA GLY A 95 -9.42 -8.59 -3.64
C GLY A 95 -7.94 -8.60 -3.22
N VAL A 96 -7.60 -7.97 -2.09
CA VAL A 96 -6.22 -7.99 -1.55
C VAL A 96 -5.78 -9.39 -1.14
N ILE A 97 -6.68 -10.15 -0.49
CA ILE A 97 -6.39 -11.53 -0.04
C ILE A 97 -6.15 -12.43 -1.25
N ILE A 98 -7.03 -12.40 -2.24
CA ILE A 98 -6.90 -13.19 -3.48
C ILE A 98 -5.59 -12.85 -4.19
N ALA A 99 -5.28 -11.56 -4.33
CA ALA A 99 -4.03 -11.10 -4.92
C ALA A 99 -2.80 -11.66 -4.17
N SER A 100 -2.82 -11.62 -2.85
CA SER A 100 -1.72 -12.12 -2.02
C SER A 100 -1.52 -13.63 -2.20
N ILE A 101 -2.61 -14.40 -2.32
CA ILE A 101 -2.56 -15.83 -2.61
C ILE A 101 -1.99 -16.09 -4.00
N ILE A 102 -2.39 -15.29 -5.01
CA ILE A 102 -1.87 -15.40 -6.38
C ILE A 102 -0.36 -15.16 -6.38
N VAL A 103 0.10 -14.08 -5.73
CA VAL A 103 1.54 -13.76 -5.65
C VAL A 103 2.30 -14.88 -4.95
N ALA A 104 1.81 -15.38 -3.82
CA ALA A 104 2.48 -16.41 -3.04
C ALA A 104 2.58 -17.75 -3.77
N ARG A 105 1.56 -18.12 -4.55
CA ARG A 105 1.43 -19.47 -5.11
C ARG A 105 1.90 -19.59 -6.56
N PHE A 106 1.71 -18.54 -7.36
CA PHE A 106 1.89 -18.62 -8.81
C PHE A 106 3.06 -17.78 -9.34
N ILE A 107 3.63 -16.87 -8.52
CA ILE A 107 4.67 -15.96 -9.01
C ILE A 107 6.04 -16.38 -8.49
N LYS A 108 6.79 -17.05 -9.36
CA LYS A 108 8.15 -17.52 -9.04
C LYS A 108 9.16 -16.38 -8.95
N GLU A 109 9.03 -15.37 -9.82
CA GLU A 109 9.93 -14.21 -9.89
C GLU A 109 9.16 -12.89 -9.67
N PRO A 110 8.76 -12.58 -8.41
CA PRO A 110 7.95 -11.40 -8.14
C PRO A 110 8.67 -10.07 -8.43
N THR A 111 10.00 -10.07 -8.50
CA THR A 111 10.79 -8.84 -8.74
C THR A 111 10.98 -8.53 -10.24
N SER A 112 10.35 -9.27 -11.15
CA SER A 112 10.45 -9.02 -12.58
C SER A 112 9.74 -7.71 -12.98
N PRO A 113 10.41 -6.80 -13.72
CA PRO A 113 9.79 -5.59 -14.26
C PRO A 113 8.55 -5.88 -15.12
N ARG A 114 8.55 -7.01 -15.83
CA ARG A 114 7.41 -7.45 -16.66
C ARG A 114 6.17 -7.71 -15.82
N PHE A 115 6.33 -8.27 -14.63
CA PHE A 115 5.22 -8.52 -13.72
C PHE A 115 4.63 -7.21 -13.20
N ILE A 116 5.48 -6.26 -12.80
CA ILE A 116 5.05 -4.92 -12.34
C ILE A 116 4.18 -4.26 -13.42
N TRP A 117 4.62 -4.26 -14.68
CA TRP A 117 3.87 -3.67 -15.79
C TRP A 117 2.54 -4.40 -16.10
N ARG A 118 2.44 -5.71 -15.80
CA ARG A 118 1.19 -6.47 -15.99
C ARG A 118 0.17 -6.22 -14.88
N THR A 119 0.58 -5.80 -13.69
CA THR A 119 -0.34 -5.53 -12.57
C THR A 119 -0.93 -4.13 -12.61
N ILE A 120 -0.21 -3.15 -13.15
CA ILE A 120 -0.69 -1.77 -13.28
C ILE A 120 -2.01 -1.66 -14.06
N PRO A 121 -2.20 -2.32 -15.21
CA PRO A 121 -3.48 -2.28 -15.93
C PRO A 121 -4.67 -2.76 -15.10
N ILE A 122 -4.48 -3.77 -14.24
CA ILE A 122 -5.55 -4.26 -13.35
C ILE A 122 -5.97 -3.15 -12.37
N GLN A 123 -4.99 -2.48 -11.77
CA GLN A 123 -5.20 -1.35 -10.86
C GLN A 123 -5.91 -0.19 -11.59
N LEU A 124 -5.46 0.16 -12.78
CA LEU A 124 -6.06 1.22 -13.60
C LEU A 124 -7.47 0.88 -14.07
N THR A 125 -7.74 -0.38 -14.42
CA THR A 125 -9.10 -0.83 -14.76
C THR A 125 -10.03 -0.66 -13.56
N GLY A 126 -9.59 -1.00 -12.36
CA GLY A 126 -10.35 -0.73 -11.14
C GLY A 126 -10.67 0.75 -10.96
N LEU A 127 -9.68 1.62 -11.19
CA LEU A 127 -9.86 3.07 -11.14
C LEU A 127 -10.84 3.57 -12.23
N LEU A 128 -10.73 3.06 -13.44
CA LEU A 128 -11.65 3.41 -14.54
C LEU A 128 -13.08 2.98 -14.24
N VAL A 129 -13.29 1.77 -13.72
CA VAL A 129 -14.61 1.28 -13.29
C VAL A 129 -15.19 2.17 -12.20
N LEU A 130 -14.37 2.53 -11.20
CA LEU A 130 -14.74 3.45 -10.14
C LEU A 130 -15.20 4.80 -10.71
N LEU A 131 -14.39 5.43 -11.55
CA LEU A 131 -14.65 6.77 -12.06
C LEU A 131 -15.79 6.78 -13.08
N ALA A 132 -15.72 5.94 -14.11
CA ALA A 132 -16.73 5.90 -15.18
C ALA A 132 -18.10 5.50 -14.64
N GLY A 133 -18.17 4.51 -13.75
CA GLY A 133 -19.41 4.07 -13.15
C GLY A 133 -20.08 5.15 -12.32
N ASN A 134 -19.30 5.88 -11.50
CA ASN A 134 -19.87 6.96 -10.68
C ASN A 134 -20.23 8.22 -11.47
N ILE A 135 -19.60 8.46 -12.63
CA ILE A 135 -20.01 9.54 -13.54
C ILE A 135 -21.32 9.16 -14.25
N ALA A 136 -21.43 7.93 -14.78
CA ALA A 136 -22.60 7.48 -15.51
C ALA A 136 -23.82 7.22 -14.61
N TRP A 137 -23.59 6.70 -13.39
CA TRP A 137 -24.65 6.34 -12.42
C TRP A 137 -24.31 6.82 -11.00
N PRO A 138 -24.40 8.13 -10.74
CA PRO A 138 -23.91 8.75 -9.50
C PRO A 138 -24.65 8.30 -8.24
N HIS A 139 -25.85 7.74 -8.36
CA HIS A 139 -26.64 7.25 -7.23
C HIS A 139 -26.43 5.77 -6.91
N THR A 140 -25.52 5.09 -7.63
CA THR A 140 -25.33 3.64 -7.52
C THR A 140 -23.99 3.32 -6.84
N TRP A 141 -24.05 2.84 -5.61
CA TRP A 141 -22.87 2.51 -4.83
C TRP A 141 -22.05 1.31 -5.36
N TRP A 142 -22.64 0.45 -6.18
CA TRP A 142 -21.99 -0.72 -6.77
C TRP A 142 -20.70 -0.39 -7.52
N TRP A 143 -20.68 0.71 -8.23
CA TRP A 143 -19.51 1.12 -9.01
C TRP A 143 -18.34 1.51 -8.14
N SER A 144 -18.62 2.18 -7.00
CA SER A 144 -17.59 2.51 -6.01
C SER A 144 -16.99 1.24 -5.40
N VAL A 145 -17.83 0.29 -5.00
CA VAL A 145 -17.38 -0.97 -4.39
C VAL A 145 -16.66 -1.85 -5.41
N SER A 146 -17.21 -2.05 -6.60
CA SER A 146 -16.62 -2.90 -7.64
C SER A 146 -15.28 -2.35 -8.13
N GLY A 147 -15.23 -1.05 -8.41
CA GLY A 147 -14.00 -0.38 -8.84
C GLY A 147 -12.91 -0.44 -7.77
N THR A 148 -13.26 -0.14 -6.51
CA THR A 148 -12.32 -0.24 -5.40
C THR A 148 -11.86 -1.67 -5.16
N SER A 149 -12.73 -2.68 -5.31
CA SER A 149 -12.37 -4.09 -5.17
C SER A 149 -11.36 -4.53 -6.22
N LEU A 150 -11.59 -4.14 -7.49
CA LEU A 150 -10.67 -4.44 -8.58
C LEU A 150 -9.33 -3.67 -8.42
N TYR A 151 -9.40 -2.42 -7.95
CA TYR A 151 -8.21 -1.65 -7.59
C TYR A 151 -7.42 -2.33 -6.47
N ALA A 152 -8.11 -2.80 -5.43
CA ALA A 152 -7.52 -3.50 -4.29
C ALA A 152 -6.83 -4.81 -4.71
N LEU A 153 -7.42 -5.56 -5.65
CA LEU A 153 -6.78 -6.73 -6.26
C LEU A 153 -5.48 -6.33 -6.97
N GLY A 154 -5.49 -5.29 -7.80
CA GLY A 154 -4.29 -4.77 -8.46
C GLY A 154 -3.21 -4.33 -7.47
N THR A 155 -3.61 -3.63 -6.39
CA THR A 155 -2.69 -3.22 -5.31
C THR A 155 -2.12 -4.41 -4.57
N GLY A 156 -2.93 -5.41 -4.23
CA GLY A 156 -2.47 -6.63 -3.58
C GLY A 156 -1.47 -7.44 -4.41
N LEU A 157 -1.57 -7.39 -5.74
CA LEU A 157 -0.59 -7.96 -6.65
C LEU A 157 0.71 -7.13 -6.71
N LEU A 158 0.59 -5.82 -6.75
CA LEU A 158 1.71 -4.89 -6.94
C LEU A 158 2.53 -4.67 -5.66
N PHE A 159 1.86 -4.56 -4.51
CA PHE A 159 2.48 -4.17 -3.23
C PHE A 159 3.64 -5.07 -2.80
N PRO A 160 3.49 -6.42 -2.68
CA PRO A 160 4.58 -7.28 -2.23
C PRO A 160 5.76 -7.26 -3.20
N VAL A 161 5.49 -7.05 -4.48
CA VAL A 161 6.52 -6.99 -5.53
C VAL A 161 7.32 -5.70 -5.41
N LEU A 162 6.66 -4.56 -5.31
CA LEU A 162 7.34 -3.26 -5.13
C LEU A 162 8.10 -3.22 -3.81
N PHE A 163 7.53 -3.77 -2.73
CA PHE A 163 8.20 -3.82 -1.43
C PHE A 163 9.49 -4.62 -1.50
N ARG A 164 9.46 -5.83 -2.08
CA ARG A 164 10.66 -6.65 -2.28
C ARG A 164 11.65 -5.98 -3.21
N PHE A 165 11.17 -5.35 -4.27
CA PHE A 165 12.02 -4.62 -5.19
C PHE A 165 12.77 -3.48 -4.50
N ALA A 166 12.10 -2.64 -3.72
CA ALA A 166 12.73 -1.57 -2.95
C ALA A 166 13.69 -2.12 -1.89
N LEU A 167 13.30 -3.21 -1.20
CA LEU A 167 14.09 -3.84 -0.13
C LEU A 167 15.42 -4.43 -0.62
N PHE A 168 15.42 -5.04 -1.82
CA PHE A 168 16.58 -5.77 -2.34
C PHE A 168 17.39 -4.99 -3.41
N SER A 169 17.00 -3.76 -3.71
CA SER A 169 17.70 -2.92 -4.68
C SER A 169 18.93 -2.19 -4.12
N HIS A 170 19.31 -2.46 -2.88
CA HIS A 170 20.38 -1.75 -2.20
C HIS A 170 21.19 -2.64 -1.25
N SER A 171 22.44 -2.25 -0.98
CA SER A 171 23.35 -2.94 -0.07
C SER A 171 23.12 -2.62 1.42
N LEU A 172 22.24 -1.66 1.75
CA LEU A 172 21.92 -1.30 3.14
C LEU A 172 21.26 -2.45 3.90
N PRO A 173 21.36 -2.48 5.25
CA PRO A 173 20.70 -3.47 6.08
C PRO A 173 19.19 -3.53 5.80
N LYS A 174 18.67 -4.73 5.54
CA LYS A 174 17.26 -4.91 5.13
C LYS A 174 16.27 -4.40 6.17
N GLY A 175 16.61 -4.54 7.45
CA GLY A 175 15.82 -4.01 8.56
C GLY A 175 15.66 -2.49 8.49
N THR A 176 16.76 -1.75 8.26
CA THR A 176 16.75 -0.29 8.13
C THR A 176 15.94 0.16 6.92
N VAL A 177 16.11 -0.50 5.76
CA VAL A 177 15.35 -0.20 4.54
C VAL A 177 13.86 -0.46 4.74
N SER A 178 13.49 -1.62 5.31
CA SER A 178 12.10 -1.96 5.62
C SER A 178 11.46 -0.96 6.58
N ALA A 179 12.17 -0.59 7.65
CA ALA A 179 11.69 0.40 8.61
C ALA A 179 11.51 1.79 7.95
N THR A 180 12.45 2.21 7.09
CA THR A 180 12.33 3.46 6.32
C THR A 180 11.11 3.47 5.41
N ILE A 181 10.87 2.37 4.66
CA ILE A 181 9.68 2.24 3.81
C ILE A 181 8.40 2.35 4.65
N ASN A 182 8.35 1.67 5.80
CA ASN A 182 7.18 1.72 6.68
C ASN A 182 6.97 3.09 7.32
N ILE A 183 8.02 3.81 7.73
CA ILE A 183 7.91 5.17 8.25
C ILE A 183 7.30 6.09 7.19
N VAL A 184 7.81 6.04 5.96
CA VAL A 184 7.26 6.84 4.85
C VAL A 184 5.80 6.47 4.59
N ALA A 185 5.49 5.16 4.52
CA ALA A 185 4.14 4.69 4.25
C ALA A 185 3.14 5.10 5.33
N LEU A 186 3.48 4.95 6.61
CA LEU A 186 2.60 5.33 7.73
C LEU A 186 2.41 6.84 7.83
N SER A 187 3.48 7.62 7.65
CA SER A 187 3.39 9.09 7.62
C SER A 187 2.52 9.58 6.47
N PHE A 188 2.70 8.99 5.27
CA PHE A 188 1.89 9.30 4.10
C PHE A 188 0.42 8.89 4.31
N MET A 189 0.17 7.74 4.91
CA MET A 189 -1.17 7.27 5.23
C MET A 189 -1.90 8.25 6.17
N ALA A 190 -1.25 8.67 7.25
CA ALA A 190 -1.81 9.64 8.18
C ALA A 190 -2.13 10.97 7.48
N ALA A 191 -1.17 11.52 6.71
CA ALA A 191 -1.38 12.74 5.94
C ALA A 191 -2.50 12.61 4.90
N SER A 192 -2.60 11.45 4.25
CA SER A 192 -3.61 11.17 3.22
C SER A 192 -5.03 11.15 3.78
N VAL A 193 -5.23 10.59 4.98
CA VAL A 193 -6.53 10.59 5.66
C VAL A 193 -6.96 12.01 6.01
N GLU A 194 -6.03 12.86 6.51
CA GLU A 194 -6.34 14.26 6.81
C GLU A 194 -6.65 15.07 5.56
N VAL A 195 -5.88 14.87 4.47
CA VAL A 195 -6.16 15.51 3.18
C VAL A 195 -7.53 15.05 2.65
N ALA A 196 -7.82 13.76 2.70
CA ALA A 196 -9.10 13.21 2.26
C ALA A 196 -10.29 13.81 3.05
N ARG A 197 -10.13 13.93 4.36
CA ARG A 197 -11.09 14.57 5.24
C ARG A 197 -11.29 16.05 4.90
N TRP A 198 -10.20 16.79 4.72
CA TRP A 198 -10.26 18.21 4.37
C TRP A 198 -10.98 18.42 3.02
N VAL A 199 -10.62 17.65 1.97
CA VAL A 199 -11.27 17.72 0.67
C VAL A 199 -12.75 17.32 0.75
N TYR A 200 -13.09 16.34 1.60
CA TYR A 200 -14.47 15.95 1.87
C TYR A 200 -15.31 17.14 2.34
N PHE A 201 -14.84 17.91 3.29
CA PHE A 201 -15.57 19.08 3.80
C PHE A 201 -15.70 20.21 2.80
N GLN A 202 -14.78 20.33 1.83
CA GLN A 202 -14.81 21.38 0.81
C GLN A 202 -15.66 21.00 -0.42
N ALA A 203 -15.58 19.77 -0.87
CA ALA A 203 -16.11 19.33 -2.17
C ALA A 203 -17.12 18.16 -2.09
N GLY A 204 -17.36 17.62 -0.90
CA GLY A 204 -18.18 16.41 -0.70
C GLY A 204 -17.39 15.12 -0.88
N GLY A 205 -17.88 14.06 -0.20
CA GLY A 205 -17.12 12.80 -0.05
C GLY A 205 -16.83 12.07 -1.34
N ARG A 206 -17.77 12.03 -2.25
CA ARG A 206 -17.58 11.34 -3.54
C ARG A 206 -16.55 12.02 -4.40
N ILE A 207 -16.60 13.34 -4.56
CA ILE A 207 -15.65 14.11 -5.37
C ILE A 207 -14.25 13.97 -4.76
N ALA A 208 -14.14 14.12 -3.43
CA ALA A 208 -12.87 13.95 -2.72
C ALA A 208 -12.22 12.59 -3.01
N PHE A 209 -13.00 11.51 -2.88
CA PHE A 209 -12.52 10.15 -3.12
C PHE A 209 -12.05 9.94 -4.56
N HIS A 210 -12.83 10.39 -5.56
CA HIS A 210 -12.49 10.21 -6.97
C HIS A 210 -11.25 11.01 -7.38
N CYS A 211 -11.14 12.27 -6.94
CA CYS A 211 -9.97 13.10 -7.23
C CYS A 211 -8.69 12.49 -6.64
N LEU A 212 -8.73 12.05 -5.39
CA LEU A 212 -7.57 11.43 -4.74
C LEU A 212 -7.19 10.10 -5.41
N ALA A 213 -8.19 9.28 -5.81
CA ALA A 213 -7.96 8.04 -6.51
C ALA A 213 -7.32 8.27 -7.90
N LEU A 214 -7.78 9.29 -8.64
CA LEU A 214 -7.20 9.64 -9.93
C LEU A 214 -5.75 10.12 -9.81
N ILE A 215 -5.48 11.02 -8.86
CA ILE A 215 -4.13 11.51 -8.56
C ILE A 215 -3.22 10.32 -8.20
N ALA A 216 -3.69 9.41 -7.35
CA ALA A 216 -2.94 8.22 -6.98
C ALA A 216 -2.56 7.37 -8.19
N GLY A 217 -3.51 7.11 -9.09
CA GLY A 217 -3.26 6.32 -10.31
C GLY A 217 -2.18 6.93 -11.20
N ILE A 218 -2.25 8.23 -11.45
CA ILE A 218 -1.25 8.95 -12.25
C ILE A 218 0.13 8.90 -11.59
N VAL A 219 0.19 9.20 -10.29
CA VAL A 219 1.45 9.26 -9.55
C VAL A 219 2.10 7.87 -9.44
N VAL A 220 1.31 6.81 -9.27
CA VAL A 220 1.84 5.42 -9.25
C VAL A 220 2.54 5.08 -10.56
N ILE A 221 1.94 5.40 -11.70
CA ILE A 221 2.56 5.14 -13.01
C ILE A 221 3.90 5.88 -13.13
N MET A 222 3.94 7.16 -12.74
CA MET A 222 5.15 7.96 -12.79
C MET A 222 6.24 7.40 -11.86
N LEU A 223 5.88 7.06 -10.62
CA LEU A 223 6.84 6.56 -9.63
C LEU A 223 7.36 5.17 -9.99
N VAL A 224 6.51 4.28 -10.47
CA VAL A 224 6.93 2.95 -10.93
C VAL A 224 7.84 3.06 -12.14
N SER A 225 7.50 3.92 -13.11
CA SER A 225 8.35 4.17 -14.27
C SER A 225 9.74 4.68 -13.86
N ARG A 226 9.78 5.63 -12.91
CA ARG A 226 11.02 6.17 -12.36
C ARG A 226 11.83 5.10 -11.61
N LEU A 227 11.16 4.30 -10.80
CA LEU A 227 11.80 3.22 -10.03
C LEU A 227 12.49 2.20 -10.94
N LEU A 228 11.83 1.80 -12.02
CA LEU A 228 12.37 0.87 -12.99
C LEU A 228 13.58 1.46 -13.75
N LYS A 229 13.53 2.75 -14.10
CA LYS A 229 14.67 3.45 -14.71
C LYS A 229 15.87 3.52 -13.77
N LEU A 230 15.67 3.86 -12.51
CA LEU A 230 16.73 3.90 -11.48
C LEU A 230 17.43 2.54 -11.34
N ARG A 231 16.66 1.45 -11.36
CA ARG A 231 17.25 0.10 -11.32
C ARG A 231 18.10 -0.21 -12.54
N GLN A 232 17.65 0.14 -13.75
CA GLN A 232 18.41 -0.07 -14.96
C GLN A 232 19.75 0.67 -14.91
N GLN A 233 19.77 1.90 -14.42
CA GLN A 233 21.00 2.68 -14.25
C GLN A 233 21.97 2.03 -13.27
N HIS A 234 21.47 1.48 -12.15
CA HIS A 234 22.30 0.76 -11.19
C HIS A 234 22.90 -0.55 -11.74
N LEU A 235 22.20 -1.21 -12.64
CA LEU A 235 22.70 -2.45 -13.28
C LEU A 235 23.74 -2.17 -14.39
N LEU A 236 23.78 -0.94 -14.91
CA LEU A 236 24.69 -0.51 -15.97
C LEU A 236 25.96 0.19 -15.47
N GLN A 237 26.04 0.50 -14.16
CA GLN A 237 27.24 1.01 -13.52
C GLN A 237 28.09 -0.18 -13.04
N PRO A 238 29.25 -0.48 -13.71
CA PRO A 238 30.18 -1.47 -13.19
C PRO A 238 30.72 -1.01 -11.83
N ALA A 239 30.87 -1.97 -10.91
CA ALA A 239 31.45 -1.76 -9.58
C ALA A 239 32.92 -1.31 -9.66
#